data_ddd7c60008926ddea0a6dc1aae228b6d
#
_entry.id   ddd7c60008926ddea0a6dc1aae228b6d
#
_cell.length_a   1.000
_cell.length_b   1.000
_cell.length_c   1.000
_cell.angle_alpha   90.00
_cell.angle_beta   90.00
_cell.angle_gamma   90.00
#
_symmetry.space_group_name_H-M   'P 1'
#
loop_
_entity.id
_entity.type
_entity.pdbx_description
1 polymer ?
#
loop_
_entity_poly.entity_id
_entity_poly.type
_entity_poly.pdbx_seq_one_letter_code
_entity_poly.pdbx_strand_id
1 'polypeptide(L)'
;MKNHQTELTENEELCDLYRKKAEELVSQMTIEELADQTLNSAPPIERLNIKGYDWWNEGLHGVARAGTATVFPQAIGLAAAFDEDLMEQVADAVSTEGRAKFNMQQKYGDVGRYKGLTFWAPNINIFRDPRWGRGHETYGEDPYLTARLGIRYIKGLQGHDAHYLKSAACVKHFAVHSGPEGLRHSFNAEVTKKDLYETYLSAFHALSLIHISEP
;
A
#
# COMPACT_ATOMS: atom_id res chain seq x y z
N MET A 1 -22.57 -8.20 -19.67
CA MET A 1 -21.47 -7.21 -19.55
C MET A 1 -22.10 -5.96 -18.96
N LYS A 2 -21.80 -5.63 -17.68
CA LYS A 2 -22.15 -4.31 -17.13
C LYS A 2 -21.38 -3.26 -17.92
N ASN A 3 -22.00 -2.15 -18.23
CA ASN A 3 -21.35 -1.07 -18.97
C ASN A 3 -20.35 -0.39 -18.00
N HIS A 4 -19.16 -0.05 -18.45
CA HIS A 4 -18.10 0.58 -17.65
C HIS A 4 -18.63 1.80 -16.86
N GLN A 5 -19.54 2.55 -17.45
CA GLN A 5 -20.22 3.70 -16.83
C GLN A 5 -21.11 3.32 -15.63
N THR A 6 -21.67 2.12 -15.63
CA THR A 6 -22.48 1.60 -14.50
C THR A 6 -21.61 1.20 -13.32
N GLU A 7 -20.44 0.61 -13.59
CA GLU A 7 -19.46 0.25 -12.53
C GLU A 7 -18.86 1.47 -11.85
N LEU A 8 -18.62 2.55 -12.59
CA LEU A 8 -18.13 3.82 -12.07
C LEU A 8 -19.14 4.45 -11.11
N THR A 9 -20.41 4.48 -11.51
CA THR A 9 -21.49 5.06 -10.70
C THR A 9 -21.70 4.24 -9.41
N GLU A 10 -21.67 2.91 -9.49
CA GLU A 10 -21.77 2.04 -8.31
C GLU A 10 -20.60 2.26 -7.33
N ASN A 11 -19.38 2.46 -7.83
CA ASN A 11 -18.21 2.75 -6.99
C ASN A 11 -18.27 4.12 -6.33
N GLU A 12 -18.74 5.14 -7.03
CA GLU A 12 -18.93 6.49 -6.49
C GLU A 12 -20.00 6.49 -5.38
N GLU A 13 -21.13 5.83 -5.61
CA GLU A 13 -22.19 5.69 -4.60
C GLU A 13 -21.69 4.95 -3.34
N LEU A 14 -20.88 3.91 -3.50
CA LEU A 14 -20.30 3.17 -2.40
C LEU A 14 -19.30 4.04 -1.61
N CYS A 15 -18.43 4.79 -2.29
CA CYS A 15 -17.50 5.72 -1.66
C CYS A 15 -18.24 6.80 -0.86
N ASP A 16 -19.31 7.35 -1.41
CA ASP A 16 -20.13 8.37 -0.73
C ASP A 16 -20.86 7.78 0.49
N LEU A 17 -21.33 6.54 0.42
CA LEU A 17 -21.92 5.84 1.55
C LEU A 17 -20.92 5.68 2.69
N TYR A 18 -19.69 5.23 2.39
CA TYR A 18 -18.66 5.08 3.41
C TYR A 18 -18.15 6.41 3.95
N ARG A 19 -18.07 7.44 3.12
CA ARG A 19 -17.75 8.81 3.57
C ARG A 19 -18.77 9.32 4.59
N LYS A 20 -20.05 9.20 4.29
CA LYS A 20 -21.12 9.60 5.23
C LYS A 20 -21.06 8.84 6.55
N LYS A 21 -20.83 7.53 6.51
CA LYS A 21 -20.63 6.72 7.73
C LYS A 21 -19.41 7.17 8.53
N ALA A 22 -18.31 7.49 7.86
CA ALA A 22 -17.11 7.98 8.52
C ALA A 22 -17.35 9.36 9.15
N GLU A 23 -18.00 10.28 8.46
CA GLU A 23 -18.38 11.62 8.97
C GLU A 23 -19.28 11.51 10.21
N GLU A 24 -20.25 10.59 10.21
CA GLU A 24 -21.11 10.33 11.34
C GLU A 24 -20.33 9.83 12.57
N LEU A 25 -19.38 8.90 12.37
CA LEU A 25 -18.51 8.41 13.46
C LEU A 25 -17.58 9.50 13.97
N VAL A 26 -16.91 10.22 13.07
CA VAL A 26 -15.99 11.33 13.39
C VAL A 26 -16.69 12.42 14.17
N SER A 27 -17.94 12.76 13.83
CA SER A 27 -18.72 13.79 14.55
C SER A 27 -19.01 13.46 16.02
N GLN A 28 -18.88 12.19 16.40
CA GLN A 28 -19.09 11.70 17.76
C GLN A 28 -17.80 11.55 18.55
N MET A 29 -16.64 11.68 17.92
CA MET A 29 -15.34 11.53 18.58
C MET A 29 -14.93 12.79 19.33
N THR A 30 -14.21 12.59 20.44
CA THR A 30 -13.51 13.70 21.12
C THR A 30 -12.25 14.09 20.34
N ILE A 31 -11.65 15.24 20.68
CA ILE A 31 -10.41 15.69 20.03
C ILE A 31 -9.27 14.69 20.29
N GLU A 32 -9.20 14.14 21.49
CA GLU A 32 -8.20 13.13 21.88
C GLU A 32 -8.39 11.85 21.07
N GLU A 33 -9.62 11.36 20.94
CA GLU A 33 -9.92 10.19 20.12
C GLU A 33 -9.59 10.42 18.64
N LEU A 34 -9.88 11.61 18.10
CA LEU A 34 -9.50 11.97 16.74
C LEU A 34 -7.97 11.97 16.55
N ALA A 35 -7.23 12.54 17.52
CA ALA A 35 -5.78 12.55 17.48
C ALA A 35 -5.22 11.11 17.52
N ASP A 36 -5.76 10.25 18.39
CA ASP A 36 -5.34 8.86 18.52
C ASP A 36 -5.61 8.04 17.26
N GLN A 37 -6.71 8.30 16.54
CA GLN A 37 -6.98 7.63 15.25
C GLN A 37 -6.01 8.02 14.12
N THR A 38 -5.20 9.07 14.28
CA THR A 38 -4.14 9.41 13.31
C THR A 38 -2.83 8.65 13.55
N LEU A 39 -2.71 7.89 14.63
CA LEU A 39 -1.54 7.07 14.92
C LEU A 39 -1.51 5.80 14.06
N ASN A 40 -0.31 5.27 13.81
CA ASN A 40 -0.18 3.99 13.10
C ASN A 40 -0.75 2.80 13.90
N SER A 41 -0.85 2.92 15.22
CA SER A 41 -1.56 1.98 16.11
C SER A 41 -2.77 2.72 16.66
N ALA A 42 -3.87 2.74 15.91
CA ALA A 42 -5.11 3.40 16.31
C ALA A 42 -5.81 2.58 17.41
N PRO A 43 -6.04 3.14 18.61
CA PRO A 43 -6.68 2.42 19.70
C PRO A 43 -8.18 2.19 19.42
N PRO A 44 -8.83 1.24 20.13
CA PRO A 44 -10.26 1.05 20.01
C PRO A 44 -11.03 2.22 20.66
N ILE A 45 -12.22 2.51 20.12
CA ILE A 45 -13.19 3.40 20.73
C ILE A 45 -14.45 2.58 21.04
N GLU A 46 -14.47 1.95 22.20
CA GLU A 46 -15.49 0.96 22.56
C GLU A 46 -16.92 1.54 22.51
N ARG A 47 -17.11 2.78 22.99
CA ARG A 47 -18.43 3.45 22.98
C ARG A 47 -18.99 3.68 21.57
N LEU A 48 -18.14 3.68 20.53
CA LEU A 48 -18.52 3.79 19.13
C LEU A 48 -18.41 2.44 18.39
N ASN A 49 -18.11 1.36 19.11
CA ASN A 49 -17.87 0.02 18.56
C ASN A 49 -16.77 0.02 17.45
N ILE A 50 -15.79 0.90 17.58
CA ILE A 50 -14.61 0.95 16.71
C ILE A 50 -13.53 0.07 17.34
N LYS A 51 -13.07 -0.93 16.58
CA LYS A 51 -11.99 -1.82 17.00
C LYS A 51 -10.64 -1.13 16.78
N GLY A 52 -9.67 -1.45 17.64
CA GLY A 52 -8.29 -1.03 17.42
C GLY A 52 -7.75 -1.62 16.12
N TYR A 53 -6.90 -0.85 15.43
CA TYR A 53 -6.28 -1.26 14.19
C TYR A 53 -4.83 -0.77 14.10
N ASP A 54 -3.92 -1.66 13.71
CA ASP A 54 -2.54 -1.29 13.43
C ASP A 54 -2.33 -1.18 11.91
N TRP A 55 -1.99 0.03 11.47
CA TRP A 55 -1.80 0.37 10.06
C TRP A 55 -0.45 -0.09 9.51
N TRP A 56 0.49 -0.48 10.38
CA TRP A 56 1.83 -0.87 9.98
C TRP A 56 1.93 -2.37 9.73
N ASN A 57 1.85 -2.77 8.47
CA ASN A 57 2.02 -4.15 8.06
C ASN A 57 3.00 -4.23 6.90
N GLU A 58 3.82 -5.28 6.88
CA GLU A 58 4.90 -5.46 5.93
C GLU A 58 4.56 -6.56 4.93
N GLY A 59 4.76 -6.28 3.63
CA GLY A 59 4.42 -7.19 2.55
C GLY A 59 5.16 -6.88 1.25
N LEU A 60 6.46 -6.53 1.30
CA LEU A 60 7.24 -6.21 0.10
C LEU A 60 7.54 -7.43 -0.78
N HIS A 61 7.74 -8.60 -0.17
CA HIS A 61 8.00 -9.86 -0.87
C HIS A 61 7.50 -11.08 -0.06
N GLY A 62 6.37 -10.92 0.59
CA GLY A 62 5.73 -11.87 1.50
C GLY A 62 5.25 -11.18 2.76
N VAL A 63 4.27 -11.77 3.44
CA VAL A 63 3.79 -11.25 4.73
C VAL A 63 4.91 -11.37 5.76
N ALA A 64 5.34 -10.26 6.33
CA ALA A 64 6.45 -10.23 7.27
C ALA A 64 6.01 -9.89 8.69
N ARG A 65 6.78 -10.43 9.65
CA ARG A 65 6.68 -10.20 11.10
C ARG A 65 5.38 -10.66 11.76
N ALA A 66 4.57 -11.48 11.06
CA ALA A 66 3.32 -12.05 11.58
C ALA A 66 3.34 -13.61 11.52
N GLY A 67 4.39 -14.22 12.01
CA GLY A 67 4.61 -15.67 11.96
C GLY A 67 5.13 -16.13 10.58
N THR A 68 4.99 -17.44 10.30
CA THR A 68 5.48 -18.04 9.04
C THR A 68 4.59 -17.67 7.86
N ALA A 69 5.19 -17.32 6.73
CA ALA A 69 4.53 -17.04 5.45
C ALA A 69 5.48 -17.41 4.30
N THR A 70 4.95 -17.44 3.09
CA THR A 70 5.78 -17.61 1.88
C THR A 70 6.69 -16.39 1.70
N VAL A 71 7.98 -16.66 1.46
CA VAL A 71 8.98 -15.63 1.17
C VAL A 71 9.34 -15.71 -0.30
N PHE A 72 9.03 -14.65 -1.03
CA PHE A 72 9.40 -14.47 -2.44
C PHE A 72 10.77 -13.79 -2.53
N PRO A 73 11.42 -13.79 -3.71
CA PRO A 73 12.61 -12.95 -3.93
C PRO A 73 12.36 -11.49 -3.59
N GLN A 74 13.42 -10.76 -3.25
CA GLN A 74 13.34 -9.30 -3.05
C GLN A 74 12.80 -8.61 -4.30
N ALA A 75 12.18 -7.44 -4.14
CA ALA A 75 11.52 -6.71 -5.22
C ALA A 75 12.42 -6.49 -6.44
N ILE A 76 13.69 -6.16 -6.24
CA ILE A 76 14.67 -6.00 -7.33
C ILE A 76 14.90 -7.32 -8.10
N GLY A 77 14.86 -8.46 -7.42
CA GLY A 77 14.97 -9.78 -8.05
C GLY A 77 13.71 -10.16 -8.82
N LEU A 78 12.53 -9.84 -8.28
CA LEU A 78 11.26 -10.03 -9.00
C LEU A 78 11.20 -9.14 -10.25
N ALA A 79 11.66 -7.89 -10.16
CA ALA A 79 11.69 -6.96 -11.28
C ALA A 79 12.60 -7.44 -12.43
N ALA A 80 13.67 -8.16 -12.12
CA ALA A 80 14.58 -8.72 -13.13
C ALA A 80 13.94 -9.79 -14.03
N ALA A 81 12.76 -10.31 -13.66
CA ALA A 81 11.99 -11.21 -14.52
C ALA A 81 11.28 -10.46 -15.66
N PHE A 82 11.05 -9.16 -15.56
CA PHE A 82 10.28 -8.35 -16.50
C PHE A 82 8.88 -8.93 -16.80
N ASP A 83 8.30 -9.61 -15.82
CA ASP A 83 7.03 -10.33 -15.94
C ASP A 83 5.96 -9.69 -15.03
N GLU A 84 5.05 -8.94 -15.66
CA GLU A 84 3.97 -8.25 -14.97
C GLU A 84 2.94 -9.21 -14.36
N ASP A 85 2.63 -10.31 -15.05
CA ASP A 85 1.63 -11.27 -14.61
C ASP A 85 2.15 -12.08 -13.44
N LEU A 86 3.44 -12.44 -13.43
CA LEU A 86 4.11 -13.05 -12.28
C LEU A 86 4.06 -12.11 -11.06
N MET A 87 4.29 -10.81 -11.27
CA MET A 87 4.24 -9.82 -10.19
C MET A 87 2.85 -9.77 -9.54
N GLU A 88 1.79 -9.78 -10.33
CA GLU A 88 0.42 -9.79 -9.84
C GLU A 88 0.10 -11.08 -9.07
N GLN A 89 0.52 -12.24 -9.58
CA GLN A 89 0.34 -13.53 -8.92
C GLN A 89 1.07 -13.60 -7.57
N VAL A 90 2.30 -13.09 -7.49
CA VAL A 90 3.06 -12.99 -6.23
C VAL A 90 2.29 -12.13 -5.22
N ALA A 91 1.82 -10.96 -5.64
CA ALA A 91 1.07 -10.05 -4.76
C ALA A 91 -0.29 -10.64 -4.33
N ASP A 92 -0.95 -11.39 -5.21
CA ASP A 92 -2.19 -12.12 -4.89
C ASP A 92 -1.94 -13.20 -3.82
N ALA A 93 -0.85 -13.95 -3.92
CA ALA A 93 -0.45 -14.92 -2.89
C ALA A 93 -0.17 -14.21 -1.54
N VAL A 94 0.58 -13.09 -1.55
CA VAL A 94 0.88 -12.30 -0.35
C VAL A 94 -0.41 -11.82 0.32
N SER A 95 -1.34 -11.26 -0.44
CA SER A 95 -2.61 -10.76 0.11
C SER A 95 -3.52 -11.89 0.59
N THR A 96 -3.51 -13.05 -0.06
CA THR A 96 -4.26 -14.24 0.38
C THR A 96 -3.75 -14.73 1.73
N GLU A 97 -2.44 -14.88 1.89
CA GLU A 97 -1.84 -15.27 3.17
C GLU A 97 -2.10 -14.22 4.26
N GLY A 98 -1.96 -12.93 3.91
CA GLY A 98 -2.26 -11.82 4.82
C GLY A 98 -3.71 -11.83 5.30
N ARG A 99 -4.66 -12.01 4.39
CA ARG A 99 -6.10 -12.09 4.71
C ARG A 99 -6.41 -13.33 5.58
N ALA A 100 -5.84 -14.48 5.27
CA ALA A 100 -6.03 -15.69 6.07
C ALA A 100 -5.52 -15.51 7.50
N LYS A 101 -4.31 -14.95 7.66
CA LYS A 101 -3.72 -14.63 8.97
C LYS A 101 -4.58 -13.65 9.75
N PHE A 102 -4.97 -12.55 9.13
CA PHE A 102 -5.85 -11.54 9.73
C PHE A 102 -7.15 -12.17 10.23
N ASN A 103 -7.83 -12.95 9.40
CA ASN A 103 -9.10 -13.58 9.77
C ASN A 103 -8.95 -14.53 10.99
N MET A 104 -7.85 -15.26 11.07
CA MET A 104 -7.57 -16.13 12.21
C MET A 104 -7.22 -15.33 13.46
N GLN A 105 -6.37 -14.32 13.34
CA GLN A 105 -5.94 -13.47 14.46
C GLN A 105 -7.13 -12.71 15.07
N GLN A 106 -8.04 -12.20 14.24
CA GLN A 106 -9.26 -11.53 14.71
C GLN A 106 -10.14 -12.43 15.59
N LYS A 107 -10.21 -13.74 15.31
CA LYS A 107 -10.97 -14.70 16.15
C LYS A 107 -10.44 -14.81 17.57
N TYR A 108 -9.15 -14.55 17.75
CA TYR A 108 -8.47 -14.63 19.06
C TYR A 108 -8.20 -13.26 19.67
N GLY A 109 -8.71 -12.16 19.08
CA GLY A 109 -8.47 -10.80 19.55
C GLY A 109 -7.02 -10.33 19.40
N ASP A 110 -6.24 -10.97 18.52
CA ASP A 110 -4.83 -10.66 18.30
C ASP A 110 -4.70 -9.62 17.16
N VAL A 111 -4.78 -8.34 17.51
CA VAL A 111 -4.89 -7.20 16.58
C VAL A 111 -3.68 -6.25 16.61
N GLY A 112 -2.54 -6.70 17.08
CA GLY A 112 -1.34 -5.88 17.19
C GLY A 112 -0.66 -5.57 15.86
N ARG A 113 0.53 -4.95 15.95
CA ARG A 113 1.37 -4.58 14.80
C ARG A 113 1.70 -5.78 13.91
N TYR A 114 1.74 -5.57 12.61
CA TYR A 114 1.95 -6.55 11.53
C TYR A 114 0.81 -7.57 11.35
N LYS A 115 -0.35 -7.30 11.93
CA LYS A 115 -1.51 -8.22 11.90
C LYS A 115 -2.75 -7.61 11.23
N GLY A 116 -2.59 -6.46 10.60
CA GLY A 116 -3.62 -5.78 9.82
C GLY A 116 -3.58 -6.15 8.33
N LEU A 117 -4.33 -5.40 7.54
CA LEU A 117 -4.51 -5.61 6.10
C LEU A 117 -4.06 -4.41 5.25
N THR A 118 -3.42 -3.41 5.85
CA THR A 118 -2.82 -2.28 5.13
C THR A 118 -1.33 -2.55 5.00
N PHE A 119 -0.89 -3.04 3.84
CA PHE A 119 0.51 -3.33 3.59
C PHE A 119 1.25 -2.07 3.14
N TRP A 120 2.36 -1.74 3.81
CA TRP A 120 3.25 -0.65 3.42
C TRP A 120 4.16 -1.08 2.27
N ALA A 121 3.53 -1.37 1.16
CA ALA A 121 4.08 -1.86 -0.10
C ALA A 121 3.17 -1.43 -1.28
N PRO A 122 3.70 -1.28 -2.49
CA PRO A 122 5.09 -1.48 -2.92
C PRO A 122 6.01 -0.28 -2.60
N ASN A 123 7.33 -0.52 -2.64
CA ASN A 123 8.33 0.53 -2.67
C ASN A 123 8.66 0.88 -4.13
N ILE A 124 8.18 2.04 -4.59
CA ILE A 124 8.35 2.51 -5.98
C ILE A 124 9.37 3.64 -6.11
N ASN A 125 10.24 3.82 -5.12
CA ASN A 125 11.34 4.76 -5.24
C ASN A 125 12.32 4.32 -6.32
N ILE A 126 12.92 5.29 -7.02
CA ILE A 126 13.91 5.03 -8.05
C ILE A 126 15.26 4.74 -7.42
N PHE A 127 15.86 3.59 -7.74
CA PHE A 127 17.18 3.19 -7.24
C PHE A 127 18.28 3.91 -8.00
N ARG A 128 18.57 5.15 -7.62
CA ARG A 128 19.54 6.03 -8.31
C ARG A 128 20.96 6.03 -7.71
N ASP A 129 21.09 5.60 -6.46
CA ASP A 129 22.37 5.65 -5.73
C ASP A 129 22.68 4.28 -5.11
N PRO A 130 23.79 3.62 -5.51
CA PRO A 130 24.14 2.29 -4.99
C PRO A 130 24.47 2.28 -3.50
N ARG A 131 24.70 3.43 -2.88
CA ARG A 131 24.93 3.57 -1.44
C ARG A 131 23.65 3.56 -0.62
N TRP A 132 22.50 3.58 -1.27
CA TRP A 132 21.22 3.49 -0.58
C TRP A 132 20.95 2.07 -0.10
N GLY A 133 20.85 1.87 1.22
CA GLY A 133 20.73 0.56 1.88
C GLY A 133 19.42 -0.19 1.59
N ARG A 134 18.41 0.49 0.99
CA ARG A 134 17.10 -0.10 0.68
C ARG A 134 16.84 -0.27 -0.82
N GLY A 135 17.87 -0.17 -1.64
CA GLY A 135 17.73 -0.32 -3.10
C GLY A 135 17.11 -1.65 -3.53
N HIS A 136 17.41 -2.74 -2.81
CA HIS A 136 16.87 -4.08 -3.09
C HIS A 136 15.34 -4.20 -2.86
N GLU A 137 14.73 -3.26 -2.12
CA GLU A 137 13.28 -3.22 -1.93
C GLU A 137 12.52 -2.62 -3.12
N THR A 138 13.22 -2.10 -4.14
CA THR A 138 12.66 -1.40 -5.30
C THR A 138 12.65 -2.26 -6.55
N TYR A 139 11.96 -1.77 -7.58
CA TYR A 139 11.95 -2.41 -8.92
C TYR A 139 13.09 -1.91 -9.84
N GLY A 140 14.03 -1.09 -9.33
CA GLY A 140 15.20 -0.63 -10.05
C GLY A 140 15.19 0.86 -10.34
N GLU A 141 15.91 1.24 -11.39
CA GLU A 141 16.16 2.64 -11.76
C GLU A 141 15.19 3.20 -12.82
N ASP A 142 14.48 2.33 -13.52
CA ASP A 142 13.59 2.76 -14.61
C ASP A 142 12.19 3.11 -14.09
N PRO A 143 11.69 4.35 -14.31
CA PRO A 143 10.39 4.78 -13.82
C PRO A 143 9.22 4.07 -14.50
N TYR A 144 9.34 3.69 -15.77
CA TYR A 144 8.30 3.00 -16.51
C TYR A 144 8.13 1.56 -16.02
N LEU A 145 9.22 0.81 -15.90
CA LEU A 145 9.21 -0.54 -15.35
C LEU A 145 8.67 -0.53 -13.92
N THR A 146 9.11 0.43 -13.11
CA THR A 146 8.64 0.61 -11.74
C THR A 146 7.13 0.85 -11.69
N ALA A 147 6.60 1.68 -12.56
CA ALA A 147 5.16 1.95 -12.66
C ALA A 147 4.40 0.68 -13.06
N ARG A 148 4.84 -0.03 -14.10
CA ARG A 148 4.17 -1.25 -14.59
C ARG A 148 4.09 -2.34 -13.52
N LEU A 149 5.22 -2.66 -12.91
CA LEU A 149 5.28 -3.69 -11.86
C LEU A 149 4.55 -3.26 -10.59
N GLY A 150 4.66 -1.97 -10.21
CA GLY A 150 3.94 -1.42 -9.06
C GLY A 150 2.42 -1.51 -9.22
N ILE A 151 1.87 -1.19 -10.40
CA ILE A 151 0.45 -1.35 -10.71
C ILE A 151 0.00 -2.79 -10.52
N ARG A 152 0.74 -3.76 -11.07
CA ARG A 152 0.41 -5.18 -10.94
C ARG A 152 0.48 -5.67 -9.49
N TYR A 153 1.50 -5.24 -8.76
CA TYR A 153 1.63 -5.58 -7.35
C TYR A 153 0.44 -5.05 -6.53
N ILE A 154 0.00 -3.82 -6.77
CA ILE A 154 -1.18 -3.25 -6.10
C ILE A 154 -2.44 -4.03 -6.45
N LYS A 155 -2.66 -4.35 -7.72
CA LYS A 155 -3.82 -5.13 -8.16
C LYS A 155 -3.88 -6.49 -7.48
N GLY A 156 -2.77 -7.21 -7.42
CA GLY A 156 -2.69 -8.48 -6.69
C GLY A 156 -2.93 -8.32 -5.18
N LEU A 157 -2.40 -7.28 -4.53
CA LEU A 157 -2.68 -7.00 -3.13
C LEU A 157 -4.16 -6.72 -2.88
N GLN A 158 -4.79 -5.93 -3.72
CA GLN A 158 -6.18 -5.51 -3.55
C GLN A 158 -7.20 -6.57 -3.97
N GLY A 159 -6.80 -7.49 -4.84
CA GLY A 159 -7.68 -8.50 -5.40
C GLY A 159 -8.66 -7.92 -6.43
N HIS A 160 -9.60 -8.75 -6.88
CA HIS A 160 -10.50 -8.44 -7.99
C HIS A 160 -11.98 -8.39 -7.57
N ASP A 161 -12.28 -8.33 -6.27
CA ASP A 161 -13.66 -8.17 -5.81
C ASP A 161 -14.15 -6.74 -6.10
N ALA A 162 -15.36 -6.61 -6.64
CA ALA A 162 -15.90 -5.33 -7.07
C ALA A 162 -16.25 -4.37 -5.90
N HIS A 163 -16.40 -4.89 -4.67
CA HIS A 163 -16.88 -4.13 -3.52
C HIS A 163 -15.91 -4.09 -2.35
N TYR A 164 -15.01 -5.09 -2.25
CA TYR A 164 -14.15 -5.25 -1.08
C TYR A 164 -12.70 -5.49 -1.48
N LEU A 165 -11.81 -4.69 -0.93
CA LEU A 165 -10.38 -4.93 -1.06
C LEU A 165 -9.97 -6.18 -0.28
N LYS A 166 -9.17 -7.05 -0.87
CA LYS A 166 -8.55 -8.19 -0.19
C LYS A 166 -7.55 -7.72 0.85
N SER A 167 -6.75 -6.70 0.50
CA SER A 167 -5.93 -5.90 1.40
C SER A 167 -5.72 -4.51 0.80
N ALA A 168 -5.21 -3.54 1.56
CA ALA A 168 -4.87 -2.22 1.06
C ALA A 168 -3.37 -2.10 0.83
N ALA A 169 -2.98 -1.47 -0.28
CA ALA A 169 -1.62 -1.11 -0.60
C ALA A 169 -1.30 0.31 -0.12
N CYS A 170 -0.07 0.55 0.33
CA CYS A 170 0.43 1.88 0.65
C CYS A 170 1.72 2.13 -0.14
N VAL A 171 1.58 2.90 -1.20
CA VAL A 171 2.68 3.25 -2.10
C VAL A 171 3.69 4.14 -1.39
N LYS A 172 4.97 3.78 -1.41
CA LYS A 172 6.01 4.48 -0.66
C LYS A 172 7.33 4.57 -1.42
N HIS A 173 8.22 5.48 -1.01
CA HIS A 173 8.10 6.55 -0.03
C HIS A 173 8.00 7.87 -0.79
N PHE A 174 7.00 8.65 -0.55
CA PHE A 174 6.77 9.89 -1.30
C PHE A 174 7.76 10.98 -0.85
N ALA A 175 8.65 11.47 -1.76
CA ALA A 175 8.74 11.02 -3.15
C ALA A 175 10.19 10.64 -3.54
N VAL A 176 11.21 11.39 -3.17
CA VAL A 176 12.61 11.24 -3.62
C VAL A 176 13.46 10.56 -2.54
N HIS A 177 13.03 9.45 -2.03
CA HIS A 177 13.67 8.73 -0.93
C HIS A 177 14.65 7.66 -1.46
N SER A 178 15.90 8.06 -1.76
CA SER A 178 16.95 7.14 -2.21
C SER A 178 18.35 7.73 -2.05
N GLY A 179 18.60 8.39 -0.93
CA GLY A 179 19.91 8.95 -0.60
C GLY A 179 20.84 7.94 0.07
N PRO A 180 22.12 8.32 0.33
CA PRO A 180 23.09 7.47 1.02
C PRO A 180 22.57 7.02 2.39
N GLU A 181 22.70 5.73 2.72
CA GLU A 181 22.15 5.15 3.95
C GLU A 181 22.71 5.82 5.22
N GLY A 182 23.99 6.20 5.23
CA GLY A 182 24.58 6.91 6.35
C GLY A 182 23.96 8.28 6.67
N LEU A 183 23.20 8.85 5.73
CA LEU A 183 22.50 10.12 5.88
C LEU A 183 20.98 9.98 5.94
N ARG A 184 20.46 8.78 6.10
CA ARG A 184 19.04 8.44 5.99
C ARG A 184 18.08 9.38 6.71
N HIS A 185 18.48 9.87 7.89
CA HIS A 185 17.64 10.72 8.74
C HIS A 185 17.92 12.23 8.60
N SER A 186 18.89 12.61 7.77
CA SER A 186 19.31 14.00 7.61
C SER A 186 19.50 14.43 6.15
N PHE A 187 19.39 13.48 5.21
CA PHE A 187 19.60 13.75 3.80
C PHE A 187 18.49 14.63 3.24
N ASN A 188 18.87 15.80 2.71
CA ASN A 188 17.97 16.65 1.95
C ASN A 188 18.06 16.30 0.47
N ALA A 189 16.98 15.73 -0.09
CA ALA A 189 16.92 15.34 -1.49
C ALA A 189 16.57 16.53 -2.38
N GLU A 190 17.59 17.22 -2.89
CA GLU A 190 17.39 18.30 -3.85
C GLU A 190 17.28 17.75 -5.28
N VAL A 191 16.24 18.14 -6.00
CA VAL A 191 15.99 17.70 -7.36
C VAL A 191 15.43 18.85 -8.20
N THR A 192 15.72 18.87 -9.50
CA THR A 192 15.12 19.81 -10.43
C THR A 192 13.63 19.50 -10.62
N LYS A 193 12.84 20.50 -11.00
CA LYS A 193 11.41 20.24 -11.32
C LYS A 193 11.28 19.21 -12.45
N LYS A 194 12.17 19.24 -13.45
CA LYS A 194 12.16 18.29 -14.53
C LYS A 194 12.34 16.86 -14.03
N ASP A 195 13.40 16.60 -13.28
CA ASP A 195 13.69 15.28 -12.75
C ASP A 195 12.59 14.80 -11.78
N LEU A 196 12.03 15.72 -10.99
CA LEU A 196 10.93 15.40 -10.09
C LEU A 196 9.74 14.82 -10.85
N TYR A 197 9.27 15.49 -11.90
CA TYR A 197 8.09 15.06 -12.65
C TYR A 197 8.37 13.91 -13.63
N GLU A 198 9.50 13.93 -14.31
CA GLU A 198 9.81 12.94 -15.35
C GLU A 198 10.32 11.60 -14.78
N THR A 199 10.97 11.63 -13.60
CA THR A 199 11.59 10.46 -13.00
C THR A 199 10.88 10.04 -11.70
N TYR A 200 10.87 10.92 -10.68
CA TYR A 200 10.49 10.51 -9.33
C TYR A 200 8.99 10.43 -9.10
N LEU A 201 8.20 11.30 -9.72
CA LEU A 201 6.74 11.30 -9.58
C LEU A 201 6.02 10.46 -10.64
N SER A 202 6.68 10.06 -11.72
CA SER A 202 6.01 9.39 -12.83
C SER A 202 5.36 8.06 -12.41
N ALA A 203 6.05 7.25 -11.60
CA ALA A 203 5.48 6.02 -11.06
C ALA A 203 4.32 6.31 -10.08
N PHE A 204 4.46 7.29 -9.18
CA PHE A 204 3.37 7.69 -8.27
C PHE A 204 2.14 8.15 -9.04
N HIS A 205 2.33 8.94 -10.09
CA HIS A 205 1.23 9.38 -10.96
C HIS A 205 0.54 8.17 -11.63
N ALA A 206 1.29 7.28 -12.25
CA ALA A 206 0.73 6.09 -12.90
C ALA A 206 -0.05 5.19 -11.90
N LEU A 207 0.45 5.03 -10.67
CA LEU A 207 -0.21 4.23 -9.66
C LEU A 207 -1.45 4.92 -9.08
N SER A 208 -1.50 6.24 -9.05
CA SER A 208 -2.69 6.97 -8.60
C SER A 208 -3.89 6.77 -9.52
N LEU A 209 -3.65 6.46 -10.80
CA LEU A 209 -4.71 6.25 -11.79
C LEU A 209 -5.41 4.88 -11.69
N ILE A 210 -4.90 3.94 -10.89
CA ILE A 210 -5.54 2.60 -10.75
C ILE A 210 -6.97 2.71 -10.20
N HIS A 211 -7.23 3.72 -9.38
CA HIS A 211 -8.53 3.94 -8.72
C HIS A 211 -9.29 5.14 -9.28
N ILE A 212 -8.69 5.86 -10.22
CA ILE A 212 -9.34 6.94 -10.92
C ILE A 212 -9.76 6.37 -12.27
N SER A 213 -11.06 6.30 -12.50
CA SER A 213 -11.57 6.03 -13.84
C SER A 213 -10.98 7.08 -14.78
N GLU A 214 -10.33 6.61 -15.83
CA GLU A 214 -9.92 7.48 -16.93
C GLU A 214 -11.10 8.35 -17.36
N PRO A 215 -10.89 9.65 -17.62
CA PRO A 215 -11.95 10.52 -18.09
C PRO A 215 -12.44 10.12 -19.47
#